data_3c11dd9bd50e6b60cdc81ad757bcd67a
#
_entry.id   3c11dd9bd50e6b60cdc81ad757bcd67a
#
_cell.length_a   1.000
_cell.length_b   1.000
_cell.length_c   1.000
_cell.angle_alpha   90.00
_cell.angle_beta   90.00
_cell.angle_gamma   90.00
#
_symmetry.space_group_name_H-M   'P 1'
#
loop_
_entity.id
_entity.type
_entity.pdbx_description
1 polymer ?
#
loop_
_entity_poly.entity_id
_entity_poly.type
_entity_poly.pdbx_seq_one_letter_code
_entity_poly.pdbx_strand_id
1 'polypeptide(L)'
;MSTEYFERRERALLGGRYEALYAAPTENAARGVTVSALRTTPEAFAGKADFPLRPSPFCKAGFVVEEAAFKPGRHPYHHAGVFYSQEPSASSAAPLLGVRPGMRVLDLCAAPGGKSSQLAAALGGWGLLVSMSMCPPAQRC
;
A
#
# COMPACT_ATOMS: atom_id res chain seq x y z
N MET A 1 -24.33 4.46 2.08
CA MET A 1 -24.52 5.23 3.33
C MET A 1 -24.54 6.69 2.95
N SER A 2 -25.47 7.49 3.49
CA SER A 2 -25.48 8.94 3.22
C SER A 2 -24.29 9.61 3.91
N THR A 3 -23.77 10.66 3.31
CA THR A 3 -22.70 11.50 3.86
C THR A 3 -23.05 12.00 5.27
N GLU A 4 -24.32 12.37 5.47
CA GLU A 4 -24.85 12.85 6.75
C GLU A 4 -24.75 11.83 7.90
N TYR A 5 -25.02 10.55 7.62
CA TYR A 5 -24.84 9.48 8.64
C TYR A 5 -23.38 9.33 9.04
N PHE A 6 -22.48 9.36 8.06
CA PHE A 6 -21.05 9.28 8.30
C PHE A 6 -20.58 10.44 9.17
N GLU A 7 -20.89 11.68 8.79
CA GLU A 7 -20.48 12.86 9.54
C GLU A 7 -20.98 12.86 10.98
N ARG A 8 -22.26 12.53 11.20
CA ARG A 8 -22.84 12.45 12.55
C ARG A 8 -22.10 11.43 13.41
N ARG A 9 -21.79 10.26 12.87
CA ARG A 9 -21.07 9.20 13.56
C ARG A 9 -19.65 9.64 13.92
N GLU A 10 -18.93 10.20 12.97
CA GLU A 10 -17.54 10.62 13.18
C GLU A 10 -17.44 11.78 14.16
N ARG A 11 -18.37 12.74 14.12
CA ARG A 11 -18.45 13.81 15.12
C ARG A 11 -18.73 13.26 16.52
N ALA A 12 -19.60 12.29 16.65
CA ALA A 12 -19.88 11.64 17.94
C ALA A 12 -18.66 10.89 18.50
N LEU A 13 -17.86 10.24 17.64
CA LEU A 13 -16.67 9.48 18.05
C LEU A 13 -15.47 10.38 18.35
N LEU A 14 -15.22 11.39 17.55
CA LEU A 14 -14.02 12.23 17.59
C LEU A 14 -14.20 13.48 18.46
N GLY A 15 -15.44 13.93 18.72
CA GLY A 15 -15.71 15.14 19.46
C GLY A 15 -14.98 16.35 18.85
N GLY A 16 -14.32 17.15 19.69
CA GLY A 16 -13.58 18.33 19.27
C GLY A 16 -12.42 18.07 18.30
N ARG A 17 -11.97 16.82 18.14
CA ARG A 17 -10.92 16.44 17.18
C ARG A 17 -11.43 16.29 15.74
N TYR A 18 -12.76 16.24 15.55
CA TYR A 18 -13.34 16.08 14.22
C TYR A 18 -12.90 17.16 13.24
N GLU A 19 -13.07 18.43 13.64
CA GLU A 19 -12.72 19.55 12.77
C GLU A 19 -11.22 19.58 12.43
N ALA A 20 -10.35 19.31 13.40
CA ALA A 20 -8.90 19.27 13.18
C ALA A 20 -8.50 18.15 12.19
N LEU A 21 -9.15 17.00 12.26
CA LEU A 21 -8.87 15.87 11.36
C LEU A 21 -9.33 16.14 9.92
N TYR A 22 -10.54 16.69 9.77
CA TYR A 22 -11.16 16.89 8.45
C TYR A 22 -10.86 18.25 7.82
N ALA A 23 -10.26 19.18 8.55
CA ALA A 23 -9.74 20.44 7.98
C ALA A 23 -8.44 20.24 7.18
N ALA A 24 -7.76 19.11 7.35
CA ALA A 24 -6.55 18.82 6.58
C ALA A 24 -6.89 18.65 5.08
N PRO A 25 -6.19 19.36 4.17
CA PRO A 25 -6.45 19.26 2.74
C PRO A 25 -6.20 17.83 2.26
N THR A 26 -7.20 17.21 1.64
CA THR A 26 -7.07 15.89 0.99
C THR A 26 -6.18 15.91 -0.26
N GLU A 27 -5.90 17.11 -0.76
CA GLU A 27 -5.04 17.34 -1.93
C GLU A 27 -3.60 16.88 -1.73
N ASN A 28 -3.16 16.74 -0.48
CA ASN A 28 -1.81 16.32 -0.10
C ASN A 28 -1.71 14.82 0.22
N ALA A 29 -2.67 14.01 -0.19
CA ALA A 29 -2.58 12.57 0.01
C ALA A 29 -1.31 12.02 -0.65
N ALA A 30 -0.38 11.52 0.18
CA ALA A 30 0.89 10.97 -0.30
C ALA A 30 0.64 9.72 -1.15
N ARG A 31 1.22 9.69 -2.33
CA ARG A 31 1.24 8.51 -3.20
C ARG A 31 2.54 7.78 -3.01
N GLY A 32 2.50 6.47 -3.08
CA GLY A 32 3.70 5.68 -2.95
C GLY A 32 3.67 4.44 -3.82
N VAL A 33 4.84 3.83 -3.88
CA VAL A 33 5.07 2.54 -4.52
C VAL A 33 5.90 1.68 -3.58
N THR A 34 5.62 0.37 -3.59
CA THR A 34 6.42 -0.61 -2.86
C THR A 34 7.03 -1.59 -3.85
N VAL A 35 8.35 -1.64 -3.87
CA VAL A 35 9.13 -2.47 -4.81
C VAL A 35 9.05 -3.94 -4.38
N SER A 36 8.89 -4.82 -5.36
CA SER A 36 8.89 -6.26 -5.13
C SER A 36 10.32 -6.82 -5.16
N ALA A 37 10.78 -7.33 -4.02
CA ALA A 37 12.09 -7.99 -3.92
C ALA A 37 12.20 -9.26 -4.77
N LEU A 38 11.08 -9.80 -5.27
CA LEU A 38 11.08 -10.92 -6.22
C LEU A 38 11.47 -10.49 -7.65
N ARG A 39 11.50 -9.19 -7.94
CA ARG A 39 11.75 -8.64 -9.27
C ARG A 39 13.00 -7.79 -9.36
N THR A 40 13.27 -6.98 -8.33
CA THR A 40 14.40 -6.05 -8.31
C THR A 40 14.71 -5.61 -6.89
N THR A 41 15.84 -4.92 -6.68
CA THR A 41 16.13 -4.28 -5.41
C THR A 41 15.61 -2.84 -5.40
N PRO A 42 15.32 -2.25 -4.22
CA PRO A 42 14.92 -0.86 -4.12
C PRO A 42 15.92 0.12 -4.75
N GLU A 43 17.21 -0.13 -4.57
CA GLU A 43 18.30 0.70 -5.11
C GLU A 43 18.36 0.64 -6.64
N ALA A 44 18.27 -0.56 -7.21
CA ALA A 44 18.25 -0.75 -8.65
C ALA A 44 17.00 -0.16 -9.30
N PHE A 45 15.87 -0.22 -8.59
CA PHE A 45 14.63 0.43 -9.03
C PHE A 45 14.76 1.96 -9.02
N ALA A 46 15.23 2.53 -7.90
CA ALA A 46 15.39 3.99 -7.77
C ALA A 46 16.34 4.57 -8.83
N GLY A 47 17.40 3.83 -9.19
CA GLY A 47 18.33 4.26 -10.25
C GLY A 47 17.78 4.18 -11.67
N LYS A 48 16.64 3.51 -11.89
CA LYS A 48 16.00 3.34 -13.21
C LYS A 48 14.63 4.00 -13.33
N ALA A 49 14.08 4.49 -12.24
CA ALA A 49 12.79 5.15 -12.25
C ALA A 49 12.86 6.43 -13.08
N ASP A 50 11.86 6.62 -13.92
CA ASP A 50 11.68 7.79 -14.82
C ASP A 50 10.78 8.86 -14.21
N PHE A 51 10.53 8.78 -12.91
CA PHE A 51 9.74 9.74 -12.13
C PHE A 51 10.40 10.00 -10.78
N PRO A 52 10.17 11.20 -10.19
CA PRO A 52 10.82 11.58 -8.93
C PRO A 52 10.31 10.77 -7.74
N LEU A 53 11.25 10.21 -6.99
CA LEU A 53 11.01 9.33 -5.86
C LEU A 53 11.78 9.80 -4.63
N ARG A 54 11.16 9.66 -3.46
CA ARG A 54 11.80 9.80 -2.16
C ARG A 54 11.60 8.52 -1.34
N PRO A 55 12.64 8.00 -0.66
CA PRO A 55 12.48 6.85 0.22
C PRO A 55 11.34 7.03 1.23
N SER A 56 10.54 6.00 1.43
CA SER A 56 9.48 6.01 2.43
C SER A 56 10.07 5.78 3.83
N PRO A 57 9.65 6.54 4.85
CA PRO A 57 10.07 6.27 6.22
C PRO A 57 9.45 5.00 6.82
N PHE A 58 8.43 4.44 6.17
CA PHE A 58 7.64 3.32 6.71
C PHE A 58 8.10 1.95 6.22
N CYS A 59 8.81 1.87 5.10
CA CYS A 59 9.21 0.61 4.49
C CYS A 59 10.48 0.80 3.66
N LYS A 60 11.50 -0.04 3.87
CA LYS A 60 12.76 0.01 3.10
C LYS A 60 12.56 -0.18 1.60
N ALA A 61 11.57 -0.98 1.21
CA ALA A 61 11.21 -1.19 -0.20
C ALA A 61 10.20 -0.15 -0.72
N GLY A 62 9.81 0.82 0.11
CA GLY A 62 8.80 1.83 -0.21
C GLY A 62 9.41 3.15 -0.67
N PHE A 63 8.72 3.81 -1.59
CA PHE A 63 9.02 5.17 -2.02
C PHE A 63 7.78 6.02 -2.04
N VAL A 64 7.94 7.31 -1.72
CA VAL A 64 6.94 8.34 -1.94
C VAL A 64 7.16 8.89 -3.34
N VAL A 65 6.07 9.01 -4.11
CA VAL A 65 6.09 9.64 -5.44
C VAL A 65 5.86 11.13 -5.27
N GLU A 66 6.80 11.94 -5.74
CA GLU A 66 6.78 13.39 -5.54
C GLU A 66 6.01 14.13 -6.65
N GLU A 67 5.65 13.44 -7.72
CA GLU A 67 4.89 14.01 -8.83
C GLU A 67 3.39 13.76 -8.64
N ALA A 68 2.62 14.82 -8.38
CA ALA A 68 1.17 14.72 -8.13
C ALA A 68 0.36 14.20 -9.34
N ALA A 69 0.82 14.48 -10.56
CA ALA A 69 0.15 14.01 -11.78
C ALA A 69 0.44 12.55 -12.13
N PHE A 70 1.51 11.98 -11.57
CA PHE A 70 1.90 10.60 -11.82
C PHE A 70 0.89 9.60 -11.26
N LYS A 71 0.51 8.62 -12.07
CA LYS A 71 -0.44 7.56 -11.70
C LYS A 71 0.27 6.21 -11.65
N PRO A 72 0.87 5.82 -10.53
CA PRO A 72 1.66 4.59 -10.42
C PRO A 72 0.94 3.34 -10.94
N GLY A 73 -0.37 3.23 -10.67
CA GLY A 73 -1.19 2.09 -11.10
C GLY A 73 -1.34 1.95 -12.64
N ARG A 74 -0.94 2.96 -13.42
CA ARG A 74 -0.94 2.91 -14.90
C ARG A 74 0.44 2.65 -15.49
N HIS A 75 1.47 2.61 -14.65
CA HIS A 75 2.84 2.44 -15.10
C HIS A 75 3.10 0.98 -15.53
N PRO A 76 3.86 0.73 -16.63
CA PRO A 76 4.21 -0.61 -17.09
C PRO A 76 4.85 -1.49 -16.00
N TYR A 77 5.69 -0.92 -15.14
CA TYR A 77 6.32 -1.64 -14.05
C TYR A 77 5.33 -2.10 -12.96
N HIS A 78 4.22 -1.39 -12.77
CA HIS A 78 3.14 -1.86 -11.92
C HIS A 78 2.50 -3.14 -12.50
N HIS A 79 2.19 -3.13 -13.79
CA HIS A 79 1.61 -4.29 -14.48
C HIS A 79 2.60 -5.47 -14.55
N ALA A 80 3.89 -5.20 -14.63
CA ALA A 80 4.95 -6.22 -14.60
C ALA A 80 5.27 -6.73 -13.18
N GLY A 81 4.62 -6.20 -12.15
CA GLY A 81 4.85 -6.58 -10.76
C GLY A 81 6.19 -6.15 -10.19
N VAL A 82 6.86 -5.17 -10.79
CA VAL A 82 8.13 -4.60 -10.30
C VAL A 82 7.87 -3.79 -9.03
N PHE A 83 6.78 -3.04 -9.00
CA PHE A 83 6.27 -2.37 -7.81
C PHE A 83 4.76 -2.48 -7.71
N TYR A 84 4.23 -2.27 -6.53
CA TYR A 84 2.81 -2.10 -6.26
C TYR A 84 2.51 -0.66 -5.82
N SER A 85 1.47 -0.04 -6.40
CA SER A 85 0.99 1.28 -5.97
C SER A 85 0.33 1.16 -4.60
N GLN A 86 0.89 1.80 -3.59
CA GLN A 86 0.45 1.70 -2.21
C GLN A 86 0.70 3.01 -1.48
N GLU A 87 -0.24 3.42 -0.65
CA GLU A 87 -0.06 4.56 0.23
C GLU A 87 1.12 4.28 1.19
N PRO A 88 2.02 5.26 1.43
CA PRO A 88 3.27 5.01 2.17
C PRO A 88 3.09 4.42 3.56
N SER A 89 2.14 4.91 4.37
CA SER A 89 1.92 4.39 5.72
C SER A 89 1.36 2.96 5.71
N ALA A 90 0.52 2.63 4.71
CA ALA A 90 -0.02 1.28 4.53
C ALA A 90 1.06 0.24 4.23
N SER A 91 2.23 0.68 3.76
CA SER A 91 3.37 -0.21 3.49
C SER A 91 4.09 -0.69 4.76
N SER A 92 3.81 -0.12 5.93
CA SER A 92 4.44 -0.48 7.20
C SER A 92 4.00 -1.83 7.76
N ALA A 93 2.78 -2.25 7.48
CA ALA A 93 2.16 -3.41 8.14
C ALA A 93 2.92 -4.73 7.87
N ALA A 94 3.30 -4.99 6.62
CA ALA A 94 4.01 -6.22 6.27
C ALA A 94 5.43 -6.30 6.84
N PRO A 95 6.27 -5.23 6.79
CA PRO A 95 7.55 -5.21 7.48
C PRO A 95 7.48 -5.42 8.98
N LEU A 96 6.47 -4.82 9.65
CA LEU A 96 6.28 -4.96 11.11
C LEU A 96 5.96 -6.40 11.51
N LEU A 97 5.34 -7.19 10.63
CA LEU A 97 5.06 -8.60 10.90
C LEU A 97 6.33 -9.47 10.91
N GLY A 98 7.44 -8.99 10.35
CA GLY A 98 8.74 -9.67 10.40
C GLY A 98 8.77 -11.00 9.66
N VAL A 99 8.02 -11.14 8.57
CA VAL A 99 7.94 -12.36 7.75
C VAL A 99 9.31 -12.72 7.17
N ARG A 100 9.63 -14.02 7.20
CA ARG A 100 10.88 -14.59 6.69
C ARG A 100 10.59 -15.82 5.81
N PRO A 101 11.51 -16.20 4.91
CA PRO A 101 11.42 -17.43 4.14
C PRO A 101 11.14 -18.64 5.04
N GLY A 102 10.28 -19.54 4.57
CA GLY A 102 9.86 -20.74 5.29
C GLY A 102 8.64 -20.58 6.21
N MET A 103 8.22 -19.34 6.48
CA MET A 103 7.05 -19.07 7.34
C MET A 103 5.73 -19.40 6.65
N ARG A 104 4.70 -19.63 7.47
CA ARG A 104 3.29 -19.74 7.06
C ARG A 104 2.58 -18.49 7.49
N VAL A 105 2.01 -17.76 6.53
CA VAL A 105 1.40 -16.44 6.73
C VAL A 105 -0.05 -16.46 6.27
N LEU A 106 -0.92 -15.84 7.04
CA LEU A 106 -2.33 -15.66 6.71
C LEU A 106 -2.64 -14.17 6.58
N ASP A 107 -3.15 -13.76 5.41
CA ASP A 107 -3.66 -12.42 5.14
C ASP A 107 -5.19 -12.49 5.00
N LEU A 108 -5.91 -12.06 6.05
CA LEU A 108 -7.37 -12.08 6.10
C LEU A 108 -8.03 -10.90 5.38
N CYS A 109 -7.26 -9.87 5.00
CA CYS A 109 -7.74 -8.65 4.35
C CYS A 109 -6.90 -8.35 3.11
N ALA A 110 -6.76 -9.34 2.23
CA ALA A 110 -5.79 -9.33 1.14
C ALA A 110 -6.07 -8.28 0.06
N ALA A 111 -7.34 -8.01 -0.29
CA ALA A 111 -7.66 -7.05 -1.35
C ALA A 111 -7.29 -5.61 -0.96
N PRO A 112 -6.77 -4.82 -1.89
CA PRO A 112 -6.49 -5.10 -3.30
C PRO A 112 -5.13 -5.77 -3.58
N GLY A 113 -4.37 -6.24 -2.56
CA GLY A 113 -3.17 -7.04 -2.74
C GLY A 113 -1.84 -6.40 -2.33
N GLY A 114 -1.82 -5.13 -1.94
CA GLY A 114 -0.58 -4.42 -1.62
C GLY A 114 0.21 -5.05 -0.45
N LYS A 115 -0.48 -5.47 0.62
CA LYS A 115 0.16 -6.15 1.75
C LYS A 115 0.54 -7.59 1.41
N SER A 116 -0.36 -8.32 0.74
CA SER A 116 -0.08 -9.69 0.26
C SER A 116 1.15 -9.74 -0.65
N SER A 117 1.34 -8.75 -1.54
CA SER A 117 2.52 -8.66 -2.41
C SER A 117 3.81 -8.49 -1.61
N GLN A 118 3.79 -7.65 -0.56
CA GLN A 118 4.93 -7.48 0.34
C GLN A 118 5.24 -8.75 1.13
N LEU A 119 4.21 -9.43 1.63
CA LEU A 119 4.35 -10.70 2.36
C LEU A 119 4.92 -11.79 1.47
N ALA A 120 4.44 -11.91 0.23
CA ALA A 120 4.98 -12.82 -0.76
C ALA A 120 6.45 -12.53 -1.09
N ALA A 121 6.80 -11.25 -1.24
CA ALA A 121 8.17 -10.83 -1.45
C ALA A 121 9.09 -11.18 -0.27
N ALA A 122 8.60 -11.00 0.98
CA ALA A 122 9.34 -11.34 2.19
C ALA A 122 9.55 -12.86 2.35
N LEU A 123 8.63 -13.68 1.86
CA LEU A 123 8.80 -15.15 1.82
C LEU A 123 9.85 -15.60 0.80
N GLY A 124 10.23 -14.78 -0.17
CA GLY A 124 11.31 -15.07 -1.11
C GLY A 124 11.10 -16.33 -1.97
N GLY A 125 9.85 -16.74 -2.20
CA GLY A 125 9.51 -17.97 -2.91
C GLY A 125 9.55 -19.24 -2.05
N TRP A 126 9.83 -19.12 -0.75
CA TRP A 126 9.89 -20.25 0.18
C TRP A 126 8.95 -20.00 1.37
N GLY A 127 7.88 -20.79 1.47
CA GLY A 127 6.89 -20.68 2.54
C GLY A 127 5.45 -20.81 2.02
N LEU A 128 4.50 -20.41 2.84
CA LEU A 128 3.08 -20.45 2.49
C LEU A 128 2.43 -19.10 2.82
N LEU A 129 1.80 -18.50 1.82
CA LEU A 129 0.91 -17.35 2.02
C LEU A 129 -0.51 -17.76 1.64
N VAL A 130 -1.41 -17.69 2.60
CA VAL A 130 -2.86 -17.83 2.36
C VAL A 130 -3.47 -16.44 2.41
N SER A 131 -4.06 -16.01 1.31
CA SER A 131 -4.70 -14.70 1.19
C SER A 131 -6.20 -14.86 1.02
N MET A 132 -6.97 -14.17 1.85
CA MET A 132 -8.42 -14.18 1.84
C MET A 132 -8.96 -12.76 1.76
N SER A 133 -9.98 -12.55 0.94
CA SER A 133 -10.69 -11.28 0.84
C SER A 133 -12.15 -11.51 0.51
N MET A 134 -13.02 -10.70 1.09
CA MET A 134 -14.41 -10.64 0.67
C MET A 134 -14.51 -9.67 -0.52
N CYS A 135 -14.74 -10.24 -1.71
CA CYS A 135 -15.05 -9.45 -2.90
C CYS A 135 -16.56 -9.57 -3.18
N PRO A 136 -17.32 -8.46 -3.19
CA PRO A 136 -18.72 -8.51 -3.62
C PRO A 136 -18.84 -9.04 -5.04
N PRO A 137 -19.93 -9.77 -5.39
CA PRO A 137 -20.09 -10.39 -6.71
C PRO A 137 -19.95 -9.43 -7.91
N ALA A 138 -20.24 -8.15 -7.70
CA ALA A 138 -20.18 -7.10 -8.73
C ALA A 138 -18.76 -6.58 -9.02
N GLN A 139 -17.73 -7.00 -8.27
CA GLN A 139 -16.35 -6.53 -8.40
C GLN A 139 -15.37 -7.65 -8.77
N ARG A 140 -15.84 -8.68 -9.47
CA ARG A 140 -14.92 -9.66 -10.06
C ARG A 140 -14.22 -8.98 -11.23
N CYS A 141 -12.97 -8.57 -10.99
CA CYS A 141 -12.07 -8.12 -12.03
C CYS A 141 -11.61 -9.30 -12.88
#